data_3283889a8a80950cbe88ce4150b64168
#
_entry.id   3283889a8a80950cbe88ce4150b64168
#
_cell.length_a   1.000
_cell.length_b   1.000
_cell.length_c   1.000
_cell.angle_alpha   90.00
_cell.angle_beta   90.00
_cell.angle_gamma   90.00
#
_symmetry.space_group_name_H-M   'P 1'
#
loop_
_entity.id
_entity.type
_entity.pdbx_description
1 polymer ?
#
loop_
_entity_poly.entity_id
_entity_poly.type
_entity_poly.pdbx_seq_one_letter_code
_entity_poly.pdbx_strand_id
1 'polypeptide(L)'
;MTGSDDLDLLAASLRADAGDVDAFVEALAVKLEAALPGQVEVERRGGRLGGRKRVRRIEVTLGDQRYELEAEHGRVTCRRRSVVRGIALKTQELDLDAWIAALSQDLVEEAERSERGRQALARLLEG
;
A
#
# COMPACT_ATOMS: atom_id res chain seq x y z
N MET A 1 -16.53 -7.94 10.51
CA MET A 1 -15.87 -6.88 9.79
C MET A 1 -14.88 -7.41 8.78
N THR A 2 -15.05 -7.07 7.57
CA THR A 2 -14.36 -7.78 6.50
C THR A 2 -13.23 -7.01 5.84
N GLY A 3 -13.16 -5.70 6.06
CA GLY A 3 -12.19 -4.86 5.38
C GLY A 3 -10.75 -5.22 5.65
N SER A 4 -10.37 -5.28 6.93
CA SER A 4 -9.01 -5.64 7.30
C SER A 4 -8.70 -7.09 6.98
N ASP A 5 -9.71 -7.95 7.03
CA ASP A 5 -9.53 -9.38 6.78
C ASP A 5 -9.05 -9.66 5.37
N ASP A 6 -9.57 -8.92 4.38
CA ASP A 6 -9.15 -9.11 3.00
C ASP A 6 -7.69 -8.77 2.79
N LEU A 7 -7.23 -7.69 3.41
CA LEU A 7 -5.83 -7.31 3.31
C LEU A 7 -4.93 -8.24 4.12
N ASP A 8 -5.43 -8.74 5.24
CA ASP A 8 -4.69 -9.71 6.04
C ASP A 8 -4.50 -11.01 5.28
N LEU A 9 -5.53 -11.46 4.56
CA LEU A 9 -5.43 -12.65 3.73
C LEU A 9 -4.42 -12.46 2.61
N LEU A 10 -4.39 -11.28 2.03
CA LEU A 10 -3.44 -10.96 0.98
C LEU A 10 -2.01 -11.03 1.52
N ALA A 11 -1.78 -10.47 2.70
CA ALA A 11 -0.47 -10.51 3.33
C ALA A 11 -0.05 -11.94 3.68
N ALA A 12 -1.00 -12.75 4.17
CA ALA A 12 -0.72 -14.14 4.49
C ALA A 12 -0.36 -14.93 3.24
N SER A 13 -1.06 -14.66 2.15
CA SER A 13 -0.81 -15.29 0.87
C SER A 13 0.59 -14.96 0.35
N LEU A 14 0.99 -13.71 0.52
CA LEU A 14 2.31 -13.28 0.13
C LEU A 14 3.40 -14.01 0.91
N ARG A 15 3.21 -14.14 2.21
CA ARG A 15 4.19 -14.83 3.03
C ARG A 15 4.34 -16.29 2.65
N ALA A 16 3.24 -16.92 2.28
CA ALA A 16 3.28 -18.31 1.86
C ALA A 16 4.02 -18.49 0.54
N ASP A 17 4.06 -17.43 -0.26
CA ASP A 17 4.65 -17.46 -1.59
C ASP A 17 5.73 -16.40 -1.73
N ALA A 18 6.78 -16.56 -0.94
CA ALA A 18 7.85 -15.57 -0.86
C ALA A 18 8.58 -15.37 -2.18
N GLY A 19 8.49 -16.33 -3.10
CA GLY A 19 9.14 -16.22 -4.40
C GLY A 19 8.47 -15.23 -5.32
N ASP A 20 7.24 -14.81 -5.00
CA ASP A 20 6.46 -13.92 -5.85
C ASP A 20 6.27 -12.53 -5.28
N VAL A 21 7.32 -12.01 -4.64
CA VAL A 21 7.25 -10.68 -4.05
C VAL A 21 6.90 -9.63 -5.11
N ASP A 22 7.53 -9.70 -6.28
CA ASP A 22 7.25 -8.73 -7.34
C ASP A 22 5.80 -8.79 -7.80
N ALA A 23 5.26 -9.99 -7.93
CA ALA A 23 3.87 -10.16 -8.34
C ALA A 23 2.91 -9.63 -7.28
N PHE A 24 3.22 -9.87 -6.02
CA PHE A 24 2.40 -9.34 -4.93
C PHE A 24 2.40 -7.81 -4.93
N VAL A 25 3.58 -7.22 -5.04
CA VAL A 25 3.72 -5.77 -5.00
C VAL A 25 2.99 -5.13 -6.18
N GLU A 26 3.07 -5.76 -7.35
CA GLU A 26 2.34 -5.28 -8.52
C GLU A 26 0.83 -5.34 -8.30
N ALA A 27 0.33 -6.44 -7.76
CA ALA A 27 -1.10 -6.60 -7.48
C ALA A 27 -1.57 -5.58 -6.44
N LEU A 28 -0.76 -5.37 -5.42
CA LEU A 28 -1.07 -4.40 -4.38
C LEU A 28 -1.13 -2.98 -4.95
N ALA A 29 -0.18 -2.64 -5.81
CA ALA A 29 -0.14 -1.32 -6.43
C ALA A 29 -1.40 -1.06 -7.26
N VAL A 30 -1.78 -2.03 -8.08
CA VAL A 30 -2.98 -1.91 -8.92
C VAL A 30 -4.21 -1.73 -8.06
N LYS A 31 -4.33 -2.52 -7.00
CA LYS A 31 -5.47 -2.47 -6.12
C LYS A 31 -5.56 -1.12 -5.39
N LEU A 32 -4.43 -0.62 -4.91
CA LEU A 32 -4.41 0.67 -4.22
C LEU A 32 -4.71 1.82 -5.17
N GLU A 33 -4.17 1.78 -6.38
CA GLU A 33 -4.45 2.83 -7.37
C GLU A 33 -5.94 2.89 -7.70
N ALA A 34 -6.58 1.73 -7.80
CA ALA A 34 -8.01 1.67 -8.10
C ALA A 34 -8.86 2.14 -6.93
N ALA A 35 -8.45 1.82 -5.70
CA ALA A 35 -9.21 2.15 -4.51
C ALA A 35 -9.06 3.61 -4.10
N LEU A 36 -7.87 4.19 -4.32
CA LEU A 36 -7.52 5.52 -3.82
C LEU A 36 -7.03 6.43 -4.94
N PRO A 37 -7.89 6.74 -5.93
CA PRO A 37 -7.44 7.57 -7.05
C PRO A 37 -6.91 8.92 -6.56
N GLY A 38 -5.73 9.28 -7.05
CA GLY A 38 -5.12 10.55 -6.70
C GLY A 38 -4.39 10.56 -5.37
N GLN A 39 -4.45 9.47 -4.61
CA GLN A 39 -3.78 9.38 -3.31
C GLN A 39 -2.63 8.38 -3.32
N VAL A 40 -2.43 7.70 -4.42
CA VAL A 40 -1.40 6.66 -4.54
C VAL A 40 -0.46 7.03 -5.67
N GLU A 41 0.84 6.99 -5.38
CA GLU A 41 1.86 7.14 -6.41
C GLU A 41 2.63 5.85 -6.50
N VAL A 42 2.80 5.35 -7.71
CA VAL A 42 3.52 4.11 -7.96
C VAL A 42 4.69 4.41 -8.90
N GLU A 43 5.87 4.05 -8.46
CA GLU A 43 7.07 4.19 -9.27
C GLU A 43 7.47 2.81 -9.79
N ARG A 44 7.68 2.71 -11.09
CA ARG A 44 8.09 1.46 -11.72
C ARG A 44 9.43 1.66 -12.39
N ARG A 45 10.25 0.64 -12.35
CA ARG A 45 11.57 0.66 -12.98
C ARG A 45 11.84 -0.64 -13.71
N GLY A 46 12.82 -0.59 -14.59
CA GLY A 46 13.21 -1.73 -15.40
C GLY A 46 12.62 -1.63 -16.78
N GLY A 47 12.46 -2.76 -17.43
CA GLY A 47 11.92 -2.80 -18.78
C GLY A 47 12.94 -2.59 -19.87
N ARG A 48 14.21 -2.67 -19.56
CA ARG A 48 15.26 -2.60 -20.58
C ARG A 48 15.21 -3.85 -21.43
N LEU A 49 15.49 -3.70 -22.70
CA LEU A 49 15.55 -4.82 -23.65
C LEU A 49 14.25 -5.61 -23.69
N GLY A 50 13.13 -4.90 -23.54
CA GLY A 50 11.82 -5.53 -23.64
C GLY A 50 11.33 -6.20 -22.36
N GLY A 51 12.08 -6.10 -21.26
CA GLY A 51 11.63 -6.64 -20.00
C GLY A 51 10.49 -5.83 -19.40
N ARG A 52 9.73 -6.45 -18.51
CA ARG A 52 8.64 -5.77 -17.83
C ARG A 52 9.16 -4.81 -16.79
N LYS A 53 8.51 -3.66 -16.68
CA LYS A 53 8.77 -2.76 -15.57
C LYS A 53 8.18 -3.35 -14.31
N ARG A 54 8.92 -3.20 -13.22
CA ARG A 54 8.48 -3.70 -11.92
C ARG A 54 8.19 -2.54 -11.00
N VAL A 55 7.22 -2.72 -10.11
CA VAL A 55 6.94 -1.73 -9.09
C VAL A 55 8.12 -1.67 -8.14
N ARG A 56 8.66 -0.48 -7.98
CA ARG A 56 9.76 -0.25 -7.08
C ARG A 56 9.32 0.44 -5.81
N ARG A 57 8.31 1.30 -5.92
CA ARG A 57 7.87 2.08 -4.78
C ARG A 57 6.38 2.36 -4.90
N ILE A 58 5.71 2.28 -3.77
CA ILE A 58 4.31 2.68 -3.64
C ILE A 58 4.25 3.69 -2.52
N GLU A 59 3.58 4.82 -2.76
CA GLU A 59 3.35 5.80 -1.71
C GLU A 59 1.86 6.10 -1.64
N VAL A 60 1.28 5.96 -0.44
CA VAL A 60 -0.13 6.24 -0.20
C VAL A 60 -0.22 7.39 0.79
N THR A 61 -1.02 8.40 0.45
CA THR A 61 -1.25 9.55 1.32
C THR A 61 -2.66 9.50 1.86
N LEU A 62 -2.79 9.42 3.17
CA LEU A 62 -4.06 9.45 3.87
C LEU A 62 -3.99 10.52 4.96
N GLY A 63 -4.56 11.70 4.66
CA GLY A 63 -4.49 12.82 5.59
C GLY A 63 -3.06 13.20 5.88
N ASP A 64 -2.68 13.16 7.14
CA ASP A 64 -1.32 13.48 7.57
C ASP A 64 -0.39 12.28 7.59
N GLN A 65 -0.87 11.13 7.12
CA GLN A 65 -0.07 9.92 7.12
C GLN A 65 0.38 9.57 5.72
N ARG A 66 1.63 9.17 5.60
CA ARG A 66 2.17 8.64 4.35
C ARG A 66 2.66 7.23 4.58
N TYR A 67 2.21 6.34 3.71
CA TYR A 67 2.58 4.92 3.75
C TYR A 67 3.47 4.66 2.56
N GLU A 68 4.68 4.20 2.81
CA GLU A 68 5.67 4.01 1.76
C GLU A 68 6.14 2.56 1.76
N LEU A 69 6.13 1.96 0.60
CA LEU A 69 6.64 0.60 0.39
C LEU A 69 7.69 0.67 -0.71
N GLU A 70 8.86 0.13 -0.44
CA GLU A 70 9.91 0.01 -1.44
C GLU A 70 10.23 -1.45 -1.67
N ALA A 71 10.31 -1.85 -2.94
CA ALA A 71 10.65 -3.21 -3.32
C ALA A 71 11.92 -3.18 -4.14
N GLU A 72 12.93 -3.91 -3.69
CA GLU A 72 14.21 -3.92 -4.36
C GLU A 72 14.91 -5.25 -4.09
N HIS A 73 15.37 -5.90 -5.15
CA HIS A 73 16.11 -7.17 -5.04
C HIS A 73 15.37 -8.23 -4.25
N GLY A 74 14.05 -8.30 -4.46
CA GLY A 74 13.21 -9.28 -3.76
C GLY A 74 12.92 -8.95 -2.31
N ARG A 75 13.31 -7.78 -1.86
CA ARG A 75 13.07 -7.32 -0.49
C ARG A 75 12.06 -6.20 -0.49
N VAL A 76 11.27 -6.14 0.58
CA VAL A 76 10.27 -5.10 0.75
C VAL A 76 10.58 -4.35 2.05
N THR A 77 10.66 -3.04 1.95
CA THR A 77 10.83 -2.17 3.11
C THR A 77 9.62 -1.27 3.19
N CYS A 78 8.99 -1.22 4.34
CA CYS A 78 7.76 -0.46 4.55
C CYS A 78 7.94 0.57 5.64
N ARG A 79 7.41 1.78 5.41
CA ARG A 79 7.48 2.87 6.37
C ARG A 79 6.16 3.60 6.44
N ARG A 80 5.93 4.19 7.59
CA ARG A 80 4.80 5.07 7.81
C ARG A 80 5.35 6.37 8.36
N ARG A 81 4.92 7.48 7.78
CA ARG A 81 5.37 8.81 8.22
C ARG A 81 4.19 9.68 8.57
N SER A 82 4.34 10.45 9.64
CA SER A 82 3.42 11.56 9.92
C SER A 82 3.98 12.79 9.26
N VAL A 83 3.18 13.42 8.41
CA VAL A 83 3.62 14.60 7.67
C VAL A 83 2.62 15.71 7.91
N VAL A 84 3.09 16.83 8.47
CA VAL A 84 2.25 17.99 8.74
C VAL A 84 2.87 19.19 8.04
N ARG A 85 2.09 19.82 7.18
CA ARG A 85 2.54 21.00 6.43
C ARG A 85 3.82 20.72 5.64
N GLY A 86 3.90 19.52 5.07
CA GLY A 86 5.05 19.15 4.26
C GLY A 86 6.27 18.69 5.05
N ILE A 87 6.20 18.68 6.37
CA ILE A 87 7.34 18.30 7.21
C ILE A 87 7.07 16.94 7.83
N ALA A 88 7.99 16.01 7.63
CA ALA A 88 7.91 14.69 8.24
C ALA A 88 8.28 14.81 9.72
N LEU A 89 7.32 14.51 10.59
CA LEU A 89 7.52 14.60 12.02
C LEU A 89 7.99 13.31 12.65
N LYS A 90 7.54 12.19 12.10
CA LYS A 90 7.86 10.89 12.65
C LYS A 90 7.89 9.87 11.53
N THR A 91 8.89 9.01 11.53
CA THR A 91 9.00 7.92 10.58
C THR A 91 9.11 6.63 11.36
N GLN A 92 8.31 5.65 11.00
CA GLN A 92 8.29 4.34 11.64
C GLN A 92 8.46 3.28 10.58
N GLU A 93 9.41 2.39 10.79
CA GLU A 93 9.61 1.26 9.90
C GLU A 93 8.75 0.11 10.40
N LEU A 94 8.03 -0.53 9.49
CA LEU A 94 7.11 -1.61 9.81
C LEU A 94 7.39 -2.79 8.92
N ASP A 95 7.10 -4.00 9.40
CA ASP A 95 7.11 -5.13 8.48
C ASP A 95 5.85 -5.05 7.61
N LEU A 96 5.81 -5.84 6.56
CA LEU A 96 4.72 -5.77 5.58
C LEU A 96 3.35 -6.00 6.21
N ASP A 97 3.25 -6.98 7.09
CA ASP A 97 1.97 -7.28 7.74
C ASP A 97 1.48 -6.09 8.58
N ALA A 98 2.39 -5.51 9.35
CA ALA A 98 2.04 -4.38 10.21
C ALA A 98 1.69 -3.15 9.36
N TRP A 99 2.39 -2.97 8.23
CA TRP A 99 2.15 -1.87 7.32
C TRP A 99 0.74 -1.97 6.71
N ILE A 100 0.39 -3.16 6.24
CA ILE A 100 -0.93 -3.38 5.66
C ILE A 100 -2.02 -3.19 6.72
N ALA A 101 -1.79 -3.70 7.93
CA ALA A 101 -2.76 -3.54 9.01
C ALA A 101 -2.96 -2.07 9.38
N ALA A 102 -1.88 -1.29 9.45
CA ALA A 102 -1.97 0.13 9.76
C ALA A 102 -2.68 0.89 8.66
N LEU A 103 -2.37 0.57 7.40
CA LEU A 103 -3.05 1.19 6.27
C LEU A 103 -4.54 0.89 6.29
N SER A 104 -4.90 -0.37 6.56
CA SER A 104 -6.30 -0.77 6.65
C SER A 104 -7.03 -0.02 7.76
N GLN A 105 -6.39 0.13 8.89
CA GLN A 105 -6.98 0.84 10.03
C GLN A 105 -7.23 2.29 9.69
N ASP A 106 -6.28 2.95 9.04
CA ASP A 106 -6.45 4.33 8.63
C ASP A 106 -7.54 4.49 7.58
N LEU A 107 -7.68 3.52 6.69
CA LEU A 107 -8.76 3.53 5.71
C LEU A 107 -10.12 3.46 6.37
N VAL A 108 -10.25 2.60 7.40
CA VAL A 108 -11.49 2.49 8.15
C VAL A 108 -11.81 3.82 8.84
N GLU A 109 -10.83 4.43 9.47
CA GLU A 109 -11.02 5.71 10.14
C GLU A 109 -11.39 6.81 9.16
N GLU A 110 -10.75 6.80 8.01
CA GLU A 110 -11.04 7.78 6.96
C GLU A 110 -12.47 7.59 6.42
N ALA A 111 -12.89 6.33 6.29
CA ALA A 111 -14.24 6.02 5.83
C ALA A 111 -15.31 6.54 6.79
N GLU A 112 -14.99 6.54 8.07
CA GLU A 112 -15.92 7.07 9.08
C GLU A 112 -16.01 8.59 9.04
N ARG A 113 -14.99 9.25 8.50
CA ARG A 113 -14.94 10.71 8.45
C ARG A 113 -15.40 11.30 7.14
N SER A 114 -15.39 10.56 6.06
CA SER A 114 -15.68 11.11 4.75
C SER A 114 -16.30 10.10 3.81
N GLU A 115 -17.11 10.62 2.88
CA GLU A 115 -17.71 9.82 1.83
C GLU A 115 -16.64 9.24 0.91
N ARG A 116 -15.61 10.02 0.65
CA ARG A 116 -14.51 9.59 -0.20
C ARG A 116 -13.77 8.40 0.38
N GLY A 117 -13.54 8.42 1.69
CA GLY A 117 -12.92 7.31 2.37
C GLY A 117 -13.75 6.05 2.30
N ARG A 118 -15.08 6.19 2.44
CA ARG A 118 -15.97 5.03 2.33
C ARG A 118 -15.91 4.40 0.95
N GLN A 119 -15.86 5.23 -0.09
CA GLN A 119 -15.78 4.73 -1.45
C GLN A 119 -14.46 4.02 -1.71
N ALA A 120 -13.37 4.59 -1.19
CA ALA A 120 -12.05 3.97 -1.35
C ALA A 120 -12.00 2.61 -0.68
N LEU A 121 -12.53 2.52 0.53
CA LEU A 121 -12.55 1.26 1.25
C LEU A 121 -13.37 0.21 0.52
N ALA A 122 -14.53 0.61 0.01
CA ALA A 122 -15.40 -0.31 -0.74
C ALA A 122 -14.68 -0.87 -1.97
N ARG A 123 -13.98 -0.03 -2.70
CA ARG A 123 -13.24 -0.48 -3.89
C ARG A 123 -12.13 -1.44 -3.54
N LEU A 124 -11.44 -1.18 -2.43
CA LEU A 124 -10.38 -2.05 -1.99
C LEU A 124 -10.89 -3.43 -1.66
N LEU A 125 -12.07 -3.50 -1.06
CA LEU A 125 -12.68 -4.75 -0.67
C LEU A 125 -13.25 -5.53 -1.85
N GLU A 126 -13.68 -4.83 -2.89
CA GLU A 126 -14.19 -5.48 -4.09
C GLU A 126 -13.11 -6.25 -4.83
N GLY A 127 -11.91 -5.74 -4.78
CA GLY A 127 -10.80 -6.19 -5.50
C GLY A 127 -10.47 -7.54 -5.67
#